data_d24427528f765d170c74e06d39006748
#
_entry.id   d24427528f765d170c74e06d39006748
#
_cell.length_a   1.000
_cell.length_b   1.000
_cell.length_c   1.000
_cell.angle_alpha   90.00
_cell.angle_beta   90.00
_cell.angle_gamma   90.00
#
_symmetry.space_group_name_H-M   'P 1'
#
loop_
_entity.id
_entity.type
_entity.pdbx_description
1 polymer ?
#
loop_
_entity_poly.entity_id
_entity_poly.type
_entity_poly.pdbx_seq_one_letter_code
_entity_poly.pdbx_strand_id
1 'polypeptide(L)'
;MLCSDDPCRGRARHRPRGVPDPSRPNLRSTVETGRRDRLRSLGKFLLRLPVWLNAAIWFLCKVLLIAWAALAIYYSNLPWPWLRMMLALAFAAFAAWALLLSRQRRMVAIAGVLFLAVAGWWITIAPSHDRNWRPEVAVMPRATIDGDRVRLTGVRNFDYRSRSDFTVRYEEREVQLSHLTALDFYVSYFMEGPVGHTFVSFIFDNAPPLSISIETRPEVGEGFAPVASMFKQFELIYVVGDERDLVGVRTNHRREPTYLYRLNTSADDARRLLLVYLERINELADQAEFYHLLTNSCTINIVRYANAAGREGRINIRHILNGLADSYLYRSGRIDTTLPFDELRRRSLINEAAQAADGAPDFSERIRASLPTIFR
;
A
#
# COMPACT_ATOMS: atom_id res chain seq x y z
N MET A 1 -59.77 48.14 26.08
CA MET A 1 -59.87 47.50 27.38
C MET A 1 -58.65 46.74 27.63
N LEU A 2 -57.70 47.35 28.26
CA LEU A 2 -57.34 47.16 29.70
C LEU A 2 -56.55 45.87 29.87
N CYS A 3 -55.25 46.10 30.00
CA CYS A 3 -54.43 45.92 31.22
C CYS A 3 -53.88 44.49 31.30
N SER A 4 -52.66 44.18 31.71
CA SER A 4 -51.55 44.93 32.33
C SER A 4 -50.38 43.97 32.52
N ASP A 5 -49.21 44.56 32.46
CA ASP A 5 -48.08 44.37 33.40
C ASP A 5 -47.15 43.16 33.30
N ASP A 6 -45.94 43.52 32.95
CA ASP A 6 -44.59 43.16 33.28
C ASP A 6 -44.33 42.95 34.81
N PRO A 7 -43.16 42.62 35.31
CA PRO A 7 -41.92 41.97 34.81
C PRO A 7 -41.38 40.91 35.80
N CYS A 8 -40.43 40.08 35.38
CA CYS A 8 -39.46 39.49 36.31
C CYS A 8 -38.10 39.28 35.72
N ARG A 9 -37.19 40.18 36.04
CA ARG A 9 -35.73 40.03 35.92
C ARG A 9 -35.27 38.81 36.73
N GLY A 10 -34.80 37.78 36.05
CA GLY A 10 -34.10 36.63 36.61
C GLY A 10 -32.60 36.77 36.48
N ARG A 11 -31.94 37.05 37.57
CA ARG A 11 -30.48 37.20 37.77
C ARG A 11 -29.67 36.05 37.14
N ALA A 12 -28.66 36.38 36.34
CA ALA A 12 -27.58 35.49 36.01
C ALA A 12 -26.82 35.03 37.25
N ARG A 13 -26.98 33.78 37.64
CA ARG A 13 -26.14 33.18 38.69
C ARG A 13 -24.80 32.79 38.10
N HIS A 14 -23.75 33.49 38.54
CA HIS A 14 -22.36 33.05 38.42
C HIS A 14 -22.23 31.64 39.03
N ARG A 15 -21.89 30.64 38.21
CA ARG A 15 -21.40 29.36 38.71
C ARG A 15 -19.94 29.54 39.14
N PRO A 16 -19.59 29.16 40.36
CA PRO A 16 -18.18 29.12 40.77
C PRO A 16 -17.44 28.01 39.99
N ARG A 17 -16.19 28.29 39.59
CA ARG A 17 -15.28 27.33 38.94
C ARG A 17 -15.13 26.12 39.85
N GLY A 18 -15.34 24.94 39.22
CA GLY A 18 -15.49 23.65 39.86
C GLY A 18 -14.32 23.26 40.76
N VAL A 19 -14.69 22.79 41.91
CA VAL A 19 -13.92 21.90 42.77
C VAL A 19 -13.82 20.56 42.05
N PRO A 20 -12.63 19.92 41.93
CA PRO A 20 -12.50 18.59 41.31
C PRO A 20 -13.33 17.57 42.10
N ASP A 21 -14.19 16.85 41.44
CA ASP A 21 -14.97 15.75 41.98
C ASP A 21 -13.99 14.59 42.33
N PRO A 22 -13.82 14.23 43.59
CA PRO A 22 -12.90 13.18 44.02
C PRO A 22 -13.35 11.78 43.62
N SER A 23 -14.53 11.62 43.02
CA SER A 23 -15.07 10.33 42.58
C SER A 23 -14.79 9.98 41.11
N ARG A 24 -14.18 10.90 40.32
CA ARG A 24 -13.79 10.60 38.95
C ARG A 24 -12.40 9.98 38.89
N PRO A 25 -12.28 8.72 38.48
CA PRO A 25 -10.97 8.10 38.30
C PRO A 25 -10.17 8.86 37.24
N ASN A 26 -8.94 9.24 37.58
CA ASN A 26 -8.04 9.95 36.70
C ASN A 26 -7.60 9.02 35.55
N LEU A 27 -8.25 9.13 34.38
CA LEU A 27 -8.03 8.28 33.22
C LEU A 27 -6.56 8.22 32.76
N ARG A 28 -5.76 9.25 33.04
CA ARG A 28 -4.32 9.24 32.74
C ARG A 28 -3.54 8.31 33.67
N SER A 29 -3.88 8.26 34.95
CA SER A 29 -3.19 7.38 35.90
C SER A 29 -3.53 5.90 35.71
N THR A 30 -4.74 5.59 35.26
CA THR A 30 -5.14 4.19 34.93
C THR A 30 -4.50 3.66 33.66
N VAL A 31 -4.23 4.51 32.64
CA VAL A 31 -3.52 4.11 31.42
C VAL A 31 -2.02 3.89 31.68
N GLU A 32 -1.39 4.74 32.50
CA GLU A 32 0.03 4.58 32.84
C GLU A 32 0.28 3.40 33.78
N THR A 33 -0.59 3.15 34.74
CA THR A 33 -0.50 1.94 35.60
C THR A 33 -0.70 0.66 34.81
N GLY A 34 -1.70 0.63 33.89
CA GLY A 34 -1.90 -0.52 33.01
C GLY A 34 -0.74 -0.81 32.06
N ARG A 35 -0.02 0.21 31.61
CA ARG A 35 1.20 0.05 30.79
C ARG A 35 2.39 -0.50 31.61
N ARG A 36 2.60 0.02 32.83
CA ARG A 36 3.64 -0.47 33.74
C ARG A 36 3.39 -1.91 34.20
N ASP A 37 2.15 -2.26 34.42
CA ASP A 37 1.78 -3.63 34.83
C ASP A 37 1.93 -4.64 33.69
N ARG A 38 1.62 -4.24 32.46
CA ARG A 38 1.92 -5.07 31.25
C ARG A 38 3.42 -5.28 31.05
N LEU A 39 4.23 -4.25 31.22
CA LEU A 39 5.68 -4.39 31.12
C LEU A 39 6.27 -5.26 32.25
N ARG A 40 5.74 -5.14 33.47
CA ARG A 40 6.12 -6.00 34.60
C ARG A 40 5.66 -7.46 34.40
N SER A 41 4.48 -7.68 33.82
CA SER A 41 3.97 -9.01 33.52
C SER A 41 4.76 -9.68 32.41
N LEU A 42 5.17 -8.94 31.36
CA LEU A 42 6.07 -9.42 30.31
C LEU A 42 7.44 -9.83 30.88
N GLY A 43 8.02 -8.98 31.75
CA GLY A 43 9.27 -9.31 32.44
C GLY A 43 9.19 -10.57 33.30
N LYS A 44 8.08 -10.75 34.03
CA LYS A 44 7.83 -11.97 34.82
C LYS A 44 7.56 -13.20 33.97
N PHE A 45 6.95 -13.04 32.80
CA PHE A 45 6.73 -14.13 31.84
C PHE A 45 8.07 -14.59 31.24
N LEU A 46 8.92 -13.67 30.82
CA LEU A 46 10.27 -14.00 30.31
C LEU A 46 11.16 -14.71 31.36
N LEU A 47 11.03 -14.32 32.64
CA LEU A 47 11.74 -14.98 33.75
C LEU A 47 11.24 -16.38 34.07
N ARG A 48 10.05 -16.78 33.63
CA ARG A 48 9.48 -18.12 33.79
C ARG A 48 9.79 -19.08 32.63
N LEU A 49 10.35 -18.55 31.51
CA LEU A 49 10.75 -19.40 30.38
C LEU A 49 11.97 -20.25 30.74
N PRO A 50 12.04 -21.48 30.22
CA PRO A 50 13.23 -22.32 30.39
C PRO A 50 14.47 -21.55 29.89
N VAL A 51 15.58 -21.69 30.59
CA VAL A 51 16.83 -20.93 30.33
C VAL A 51 17.26 -21.02 28.86
N TRP A 52 17.11 -22.18 28.25
CA TRP A 52 17.46 -22.40 26.83
C TRP A 52 16.56 -21.61 25.88
N LEU A 53 15.27 -21.51 26.19
CA LEU A 53 14.31 -20.74 25.34
C LEU A 53 14.59 -19.23 25.44
N ASN A 54 14.90 -18.76 26.65
CA ASN A 54 15.31 -17.36 26.86
C ASN A 54 16.61 -17.04 26.09
N ALA A 55 17.61 -17.92 26.16
CA ALA A 55 18.85 -17.79 25.40
C ALA A 55 18.60 -17.79 23.88
N ALA A 56 17.71 -18.64 23.38
CA ALA A 56 17.36 -18.69 21.97
C ALA A 56 16.65 -17.41 21.51
N ILE A 57 15.73 -16.84 22.31
CA ILE A 57 15.07 -15.58 22.01
C ILE A 57 16.08 -14.43 21.95
N TRP A 58 16.98 -14.31 22.92
CA TRP A 58 18.03 -13.29 22.90
C TRP A 58 19.00 -13.43 21.74
N PHE A 59 19.35 -14.66 21.38
CA PHE A 59 20.16 -14.93 20.19
C PHE A 59 19.43 -14.48 18.92
N LEU A 60 18.17 -14.85 18.75
CA LEU A 60 17.34 -14.45 17.61
C LEU A 60 17.20 -12.92 17.54
N CYS A 61 16.94 -12.24 18.67
CA CYS A 61 16.87 -10.78 18.72
C CYS A 61 18.17 -10.12 18.21
N LYS A 62 19.34 -10.62 18.65
CA LYS A 62 20.63 -10.10 18.18
C LYS A 62 20.81 -10.31 16.68
N VAL A 63 20.49 -11.50 16.17
CA VAL A 63 20.58 -11.81 14.74
C VAL A 63 19.66 -10.90 13.93
N LEU A 64 18.43 -10.69 14.37
CA LEU A 64 17.47 -9.80 13.70
C LEU A 64 17.94 -8.34 13.69
N LEU A 65 18.52 -7.85 14.79
CA LEU A 65 19.08 -6.49 14.86
C LEU A 65 20.26 -6.32 13.89
N ILE A 66 21.17 -7.29 13.84
CA ILE A 66 22.31 -7.28 12.90
C ILE A 66 21.80 -7.29 11.46
N ALA A 67 20.88 -8.21 11.14
CA ALA A 67 20.31 -8.35 9.81
C ALA A 67 19.58 -7.08 9.38
N TRP A 68 18.74 -6.50 10.26
CA TRP A 68 18.01 -5.26 9.96
C TRP A 68 18.95 -4.11 9.66
N ALA A 69 19.98 -3.87 10.48
CA ALA A 69 20.90 -2.77 10.25
C ALA A 69 21.78 -2.97 9.00
N ALA A 70 22.22 -4.19 8.75
CA ALA A 70 22.98 -4.52 7.54
C ALA A 70 22.12 -4.29 6.28
N LEU A 71 20.85 -4.71 6.30
CA LEU A 71 19.92 -4.48 5.19
C LEU A 71 19.56 -2.99 5.05
N ALA A 72 19.41 -2.26 6.16
CA ALA A 72 19.18 -0.82 6.14
C ALA A 72 20.34 -0.05 5.49
N ILE A 73 21.58 -0.49 5.71
CA ILE A 73 22.77 0.06 5.02
C ILE A 73 22.77 -0.34 3.54
N TYR A 74 22.52 -1.61 3.25
CA TYR A 74 22.57 -2.14 1.88
C TYR A 74 21.52 -1.52 0.96
N TYR A 75 20.30 -1.32 1.45
CA TYR A 75 19.19 -0.69 0.71
C TYR A 75 19.06 0.81 0.98
N SER A 76 20.16 1.47 1.39
CA SER A 76 20.16 2.90 1.65
C SER A 76 20.30 3.72 0.35
N ASN A 77 20.17 5.05 0.50
CA ASN A 77 20.32 6.03 -0.58
C ASN A 77 21.79 6.38 -0.93
N LEU A 78 22.77 5.65 -0.42
CA LEU A 78 24.16 5.86 -0.83
C LEU A 78 24.33 5.57 -2.33
N PRO A 79 25.03 6.44 -3.10
CA PRO A 79 25.04 6.34 -4.57
C PRO A 79 25.83 5.15 -5.11
N TRP A 80 26.76 4.59 -4.31
CA TRP A 80 27.66 3.54 -4.77
C TRP A 80 27.24 2.15 -4.26
N PRO A 81 26.76 1.24 -5.11
CA PRO A 81 26.33 -0.10 -4.69
C PRO A 81 27.43 -0.91 -3.99
N TRP A 82 28.66 -0.81 -4.47
CA TRP A 82 29.81 -1.49 -3.84
C TRP A 82 30.07 -0.97 -2.42
N LEU A 83 29.93 0.33 -2.17
CA LEU A 83 30.13 0.91 -0.86
C LEU A 83 29.01 0.48 0.11
N ARG A 84 27.75 0.47 -0.34
CA ARG A 84 26.61 -0.07 0.45
C ARG A 84 26.90 -1.51 0.90
N MET A 85 27.35 -2.36 -0.03
CA MET A 85 27.68 -3.74 0.26
C MET A 85 28.84 -3.86 1.26
N MET A 86 29.93 -3.13 1.05
CA MET A 86 31.10 -3.15 1.93
C MET A 86 30.76 -2.70 3.35
N LEU A 87 29.99 -1.60 3.50
CA LEU A 87 29.58 -1.09 4.80
C LEU A 87 28.61 -2.05 5.50
N ALA A 88 27.66 -2.65 4.77
CA ALA A 88 26.74 -3.63 5.32
C ALA A 88 27.47 -4.88 5.83
N LEU A 89 28.42 -5.41 5.05
CA LEU A 89 29.23 -6.55 5.46
C LEU A 89 30.15 -6.25 6.64
N ALA A 90 30.81 -5.08 6.63
CA ALA A 90 31.68 -4.65 7.73
C ALA A 90 30.89 -4.48 9.03
N PHE A 91 29.70 -3.83 8.96
CA PHE A 91 28.81 -3.74 10.11
C PHE A 91 28.36 -5.10 10.60
N ALA A 92 27.87 -5.97 9.70
CA ALA A 92 27.38 -7.30 10.06
C ALA A 92 28.49 -8.16 10.72
N ALA A 93 29.69 -8.18 10.16
CA ALA A 93 30.82 -8.93 10.70
C ALA A 93 31.23 -8.40 12.09
N PHE A 94 31.38 -7.08 12.24
CA PHE A 94 31.72 -6.49 13.54
C PHE A 94 30.63 -6.72 14.57
N ALA A 95 29.34 -6.47 14.24
CA ALA A 95 28.23 -6.63 15.17
C ALA A 95 28.02 -8.11 15.56
N ALA A 96 28.17 -9.04 14.62
CA ALA A 96 28.13 -10.49 14.91
C ALA A 96 29.25 -10.89 15.88
N TRP A 97 30.48 -10.47 15.62
CA TRP A 97 31.59 -10.73 16.53
C TRP A 97 31.33 -10.09 17.91
N ALA A 98 30.94 -8.83 17.98
CA ALA A 98 30.73 -8.12 19.22
C ALA A 98 29.58 -8.67 20.08
N LEU A 99 28.43 -9.01 19.44
CA LEU A 99 27.21 -9.43 20.14
C LEU A 99 27.11 -10.94 20.41
N LEU A 100 27.79 -11.78 19.58
CA LEU A 100 27.65 -13.22 19.65
C LEU A 100 28.91 -13.90 20.22
N LEU A 101 30.11 -13.39 19.95
CA LEU A 101 31.38 -14.02 20.28
C LEU A 101 32.19 -13.28 21.37
N SER A 102 32.14 -11.92 21.36
CA SER A 102 32.91 -11.13 22.32
C SER A 102 32.30 -11.18 23.72
N ARG A 103 33.14 -11.29 24.71
CA ARG A 103 32.76 -11.19 26.15
C ARG A 103 32.97 -9.76 26.70
N GLN A 104 33.50 -8.85 25.89
CA GLN A 104 33.84 -7.48 26.32
C GLN A 104 32.64 -6.57 26.25
N ARG A 105 32.15 -6.06 27.38
CA ARG A 105 31.02 -5.13 27.45
C ARG A 105 31.21 -3.87 26.61
N ARG A 106 32.46 -3.41 26.46
CA ARG A 106 32.79 -2.24 25.61
C ARG A 106 32.44 -2.50 24.14
N MET A 107 32.73 -3.69 23.60
CA MET A 107 32.42 -4.03 22.20
C MET A 107 30.90 -4.13 21.96
N VAL A 108 30.17 -4.69 22.93
CA VAL A 108 28.71 -4.70 22.90
C VAL A 108 28.13 -3.27 22.89
N ALA A 109 28.70 -2.37 23.72
CA ALA A 109 28.28 -0.96 23.76
C ALA A 109 28.56 -0.25 22.42
N ILE A 110 29.75 -0.46 21.83
CA ILE A 110 30.11 0.10 20.51
C ILE A 110 29.15 -0.40 19.44
N ALA A 111 28.85 -1.70 19.39
CA ALA A 111 27.85 -2.25 18.44
C ALA A 111 26.47 -1.63 18.63
N GLY A 112 26.05 -1.40 19.86
CA GLY A 112 24.80 -0.68 20.18
C GLY A 112 24.78 0.76 19.68
N VAL A 113 25.87 1.49 19.88
CA VAL A 113 26.00 2.89 19.38
C VAL A 113 25.96 2.92 17.85
N LEU A 114 26.70 2.02 17.19
CA LEU A 114 26.68 1.92 15.72
C LEU A 114 25.29 1.55 15.20
N PHE A 115 24.59 0.62 15.85
CA PHE A 115 23.21 0.28 15.50
C PHE A 115 22.29 1.53 15.60
N LEU A 116 22.39 2.27 16.71
CA LEU A 116 21.60 3.50 16.89
C LEU A 116 21.96 4.57 15.87
N ALA A 117 23.24 4.70 15.49
CA ALA A 117 23.67 5.60 14.42
C ALA A 117 23.07 5.21 13.07
N VAL A 118 23.09 3.91 12.70
CA VAL A 118 22.45 3.40 11.48
C VAL A 118 20.94 3.64 11.53
N ALA A 119 20.28 3.34 12.63
CA ALA A 119 18.84 3.54 12.77
C ALA A 119 18.46 5.03 12.69
N GLY A 120 19.20 5.90 13.37
CA GLY A 120 19.02 7.35 13.31
C GLY A 120 19.19 7.89 11.89
N TRP A 121 20.27 7.52 11.23
CA TRP A 121 20.48 7.89 9.83
C TRP A 121 19.38 7.35 8.90
N TRP A 122 18.97 6.07 9.04
CA TRP A 122 17.92 5.47 8.21
C TRP A 122 16.58 6.21 8.36
N ILE A 123 16.26 6.72 9.56
CA ILE A 123 15.04 7.51 9.78
C ILE A 123 15.09 8.81 8.98
N THR A 124 16.26 9.45 8.84
CA THR A 124 16.43 10.73 8.13
C THR A 124 16.39 10.59 6.60
N ILE A 125 16.47 9.37 6.04
CA ILE A 125 16.33 9.18 4.60
C ILE A 125 14.92 9.58 4.18
N ALA A 126 14.81 10.66 3.41
CA ALA A 126 13.57 11.16 2.85
C ALA A 126 13.31 10.57 1.46
N PRO A 127 12.04 10.36 1.08
CA PRO A 127 11.68 10.02 -0.29
C PRO A 127 11.86 11.22 -1.21
N SER A 128 12.04 11.00 -2.51
CA SER A 128 12.28 12.05 -3.49
C SER A 128 11.53 11.79 -4.79
N HIS A 129 11.15 12.84 -5.50
CA HIS A 129 10.69 12.76 -6.89
C HIS A 129 11.81 12.94 -7.90
N ASP A 130 12.96 13.43 -7.47
CA ASP A 130 14.11 13.78 -8.32
C ASP A 130 15.17 12.67 -8.29
N ARG A 131 14.91 11.61 -9.06
CA ARG A 131 15.84 10.49 -9.28
C ARG A 131 15.79 10.03 -10.74
N ASN A 132 16.72 9.17 -11.14
CA ASN A 132 16.78 8.61 -12.49
C ASN A 132 15.79 7.45 -12.64
N TRP A 133 14.51 7.78 -12.77
CA TRP A 133 13.44 6.81 -12.85
C TRP A 133 13.44 5.99 -14.14
N ARG A 134 13.00 4.75 -14.05
CA ARG A 134 12.70 3.95 -15.23
C ARG A 134 11.56 4.60 -16.04
N PRO A 135 11.61 4.50 -17.40
CA PRO A 135 10.61 5.15 -18.25
C PRO A 135 9.16 4.83 -17.88
N GLU A 136 8.88 3.59 -17.42
CA GLU A 136 7.51 3.13 -17.09
C GLU A 136 6.91 3.82 -15.85
N VAL A 137 7.74 4.48 -15.06
CA VAL A 137 7.36 5.15 -13.80
C VAL A 137 7.95 6.58 -13.70
N ALA A 138 8.42 7.12 -14.81
CA ALA A 138 9.11 8.41 -14.83
C ALA A 138 8.16 9.58 -14.55
N VAL A 139 6.94 9.54 -15.08
CA VAL A 139 5.97 10.64 -15.02
C VAL A 139 4.99 10.41 -13.87
N MET A 140 4.88 11.40 -12.98
CA MET A 140 3.85 11.42 -11.93
C MET A 140 2.52 11.88 -12.54
N PRO A 141 1.43 11.11 -12.41
CA PRO A 141 0.13 11.56 -12.82
C PRO A 141 -0.38 12.69 -11.93
N ARG A 142 -1.26 13.53 -12.50
CA ARG A 142 -2.03 14.55 -11.77
C ARG A 142 -3.46 14.58 -12.24
N ALA A 143 -4.37 14.95 -11.35
CA ALA A 143 -5.78 15.08 -11.64
C ALA A 143 -6.28 16.49 -11.30
N THR A 144 -7.07 17.07 -12.20
CA THR A 144 -7.83 18.29 -11.95
C THR A 144 -9.31 17.94 -12.01
N ILE A 145 -10.06 18.28 -10.96
CA ILE A 145 -11.48 17.98 -10.83
C ILE A 145 -12.25 19.30 -10.95
N ASP A 146 -13.16 19.35 -11.92
CA ASP A 146 -14.06 20.49 -12.14
C ASP A 146 -15.51 19.97 -12.24
N GLY A 147 -16.19 19.96 -11.10
CA GLY A 147 -17.53 19.37 -10.97
C GLY A 147 -17.56 17.90 -11.36
N ASP A 148 -18.24 17.60 -12.47
CA ASP A 148 -18.35 16.22 -13.01
C ASP A 148 -17.15 15.81 -13.85
N ARG A 149 -16.36 16.77 -14.32
CA ARG A 149 -15.26 16.55 -15.25
C ARG A 149 -13.95 16.36 -14.51
N VAL A 150 -13.22 15.31 -14.87
CA VAL A 150 -11.88 14.99 -14.34
C VAL A 150 -10.91 14.97 -15.50
N ARG A 151 -9.89 15.83 -15.46
CA ARG A 151 -8.77 15.84 -16.39
C ARG A 151 -7.55 15.24 -15.70
N LEU A 152 -6.95 14.24 -16.33
CA LEU A 152 -5.77 13.53 -15.87
C LEU A 152 -4.61 13.80 -16.82
N THR A 153 -3.44 14.09 -16.27
CA THR A 153 -2.17 14.17 -17.00
C THR A 153 -1.26 13.02 -16.58
N GLY A 154 -0.30 12.65 -17.42
CA GLY A 154 0.62 11.56 -17.14
C GLY A 154 -0.05 10.18 -17.22
N VAL A 155 -1.12 10.04 -17.98
CA VAL A 155 -1.79 8.77 -18.24
C VAL A 155 -0.92 7.94 -19.17
N ARG A 156 -0.52 6.75 -18.73
CA ARG A 156 0.36 5.86 -19.48
C ARG A 156 -0.42 5.09 -20.55
N ASN A 157 0.10 5.11 -21.77
CA ASN A 157 -0.47 4.38 -22.90
C ASN A 157 0.64 3.90 -23.83
N PHE A 158 1.51 3.04 -23.29
CA PHE A 158 2.69 2.54 -23.99
C PHE A 158 2.32 1.45 -25.00
N ASP A 159 3.07 1.39 -26.10
CA ASP A 159 2.98 0.33 -27.08
C ASP A 159 4.17 -0.63 -26.90
N TYR A 160 3.90 -1.85 -26.46
CA TYR A 160 4.90 -2.86 -26.16
C TYR A 160 5.15 -3.77 -27.37
N ARG A 161 6.42 -4.05 -27.66
CA ARG A 161 6.88 -5.11 -28.55
C ARG A 161 7.45 -6.28 -27.77
N SER A 162 7.97 -6.03 -26.58
CA SER A 162 8.42 -7.04 -25.62
C SER A 162 8.36 -6.47 -24.21
N ARG A 163 8.74 -7.26 -23.20
CA ARG A 163 8.84 -6.82 -21.81
C ARG A 163 9.74 -5.59 -21.62
N SER A 164 10.79 -5.43 -22.44
CA SER A 164 11.80 -4.38 -22.32
C SER A 164 11.89 -3.46 -23.54
N ASP A 165 11.14 -3.76 -24.60
CA ASP A 165 11.07 -2.95 -25.81
C ASP A 165 9.65 -2.42 -25.97
N PHE A 166 9.50 -1.10 -25.81
CA PHE A 166 8.22 -0.40 -25.86
C PHE A 166 8.41 1.07 -26.29
N THR A 167 7.38 1.63 -26.84
CA THR A 167 7.32 3.06 -27.15
C THR A 167 6.71 3.80 -25.97
N VAL A 168 7.48 4.72 -25.39
CA VAL A 168 7.02 5.57 -24.28
C VAL A 168 5.98 6.56 -24.80
N ARG A 169 4.77 6.51 -24.22
CA ARG A 169 3.70 7.46 -24.53
C ARG A 169 2.89 7.77 -23.29
N TYR A 170 2.94 9.01 -22.86
CA TYR A 170 2.06 9.57 -21.84
C TYR A 170 1.09 10.52 -22.50
N GLU A 171 -0.16 10.50 -22.08
CA GLU A 171 -1.23 11.31 -22.64
C GLU A 171 -2.02 12.04 -21.54
N GLU A 172 -2.85 12.99 -21.97
CA GLU A 172 -3.90 13.55 -21.13
C GLU A 172 -5.21 12.80 -21.42
N ARG A 173 -6.01 12.59 -20.38
CA ARG A 173 -7.32 11.95 -20.49
C ARG A 173 -8.36 12.73 -19.70
N GLU A 174 -9.54 12.87 -20.27
CA GLU A 174 -10.69 13.47 -19.61
C GLU A 174 -11.78 12.40 -19.44
N VAL A 175 -12.36 12.34 -18.24
CA VAL A 175 -13.49 11.45 -17.92
C VAL A 175 -14.55 12.22 -17.15
N GLN A 176 -15.79 11.73 -17.19
CA GLN A 176 -16.92 12.30 -16.47
C GLN A 176 -17.36 11.35 -15.35
N LEU A 177 -17.44 11.86 -14.13
CA LEU A 177 -17.80 11.06 -12.95
C LEU A 177 -19.20 10.46 -13.05
N SER A 178 -20.15 11.19 -13.66
CA SER A 178 -21.53 10.73 -13.90
C SER A 178 -21.60 9.51 -14.82
N HIS A 179 -20.63 9.33 -15.71
CA HIS A 179 -20.52 8.22 -16.65
C HIS A 179 -19.74 7.02 -16.11
N LEU A 180 -19.29 7.06 -14.85
CA LEU A 180 -18.67 5.89 -14.22
C LEU A 180 -19.75 4.90 -13.80
N THR A 181 -19.68 3.69 -14.36
CA THR A 181 -20.71 2.65 -14.24
C THR A 181 -20.28 1.47 -13.38
N ALA A 182 -18.99 1.13 -13.37
CA ALA A 182 -18.50 -0.06 -12.68
C ALA A 182 -17.04 0.05 -12.26
N LEU A 183 -16.61 -0.91 -11.44
CA LEU A 183 -15.26 -1.04 -10.93
C LEU A 183 -14.79 -2.48 -11.07
N ASP A 184 -13.64 -2.66 -11.69
CA ASP A 184 -12.99 -3.96 -11.84
C ASP A 184 -11.74 -4.05 -10.98
N PHE A 185 -11.46 -5.25 -10.49
CA PHE A 185 -10.32 -5.58 -9.67
C PHE A 185 -9.47 -6.64 -10.35
N TYR A 186 -8.16 -6.41 -10.40
CA TYR A 186 -7.21 -7.32 -11.01
C TYR A 186 -6.27 -7.93 -9.98
N VAL A 187 -5.93 -9.20 -10.20
CA VAL A 187 -4.84 -9.90 -9.51
C VAL A 187 -3.92 -10.48 -10.57
N SER A 188 -2.65 -10.06 -10.58
CA SER A 188 -1.62 -10.57 -11.48
C SER A 188 -0.52 -11.26 -10.67
N TYR A 189 -0.14 -12.47 -11.07
CA TYR A 189 0.86 -13.27 -10.36
C TYR A 189 2.20 -13.22 -11.10
N PHE A 190 3.14 -12.45 -10.57
CA PHE A 190 4.50 -12.32 -11.13
C PHE A 190 5.48 -13.36 -10.59
N MET A 191 5.03 -14.21 -9.65
CA MET A 191 5.78 -15.32 -9.07
C MET A 191 4.80 -16.39 -8.56
N GLU A 192 5.28 -17.61 -8.39
CA GLU A 192 4.49 -18.66 -7.76
C GLU A 192 4.24 -18.36 -6.28
N GLY A 193 3.05 -18.74 -5.79
CA GLY A 193 2.69 -18.59 -4.38
C GLY A 193 1.61 -17.55 -4.11
N PRO A 194 1.42 -17.17 -2.82
CA PRO A 194 0.28 -16.34 -2.40
C PRO A 194 0.54 -14.83 -2.56
N VAL A 195 1.57 -14.44 -3.31
CA VAL A 195 1.94 -13.05 -3.52
C VAL A 195 1.75 -12.69 -5.00
N GLY A 196 1.03 -11.62 -5.25
CA GLY A 196 0.78 -11.09 -6.58
C GLY A 196 0.79 -9.57 -6.56
N HIS A 197 0.29 -8.99 -7.62
CA HIS A 197 0.04 -7.56 -7.74
C HIS A 197 -1.44 -7.31 -7.95
N THR A 198 -1.99 -6.29 -7.30
CA THR A 198 -3.40 -5.93 -7.43
C THR A 198 -3.55 -4.49 -7.89
N PHE A 199 -4.51 -4.26 -8.76
CA PHE A 199 -4.87 -2.94 -9.27
C PHE A 199 -6.34 -2.88 -9.65
N VAL A 200 -6.84 -1.72 -10.01
CA VAL A 200 -8.25 -1.50 -10.31
C VAL A 200 -8.42 -0.79 -11.64
N SER A 201 -9.58 -1.01 -12.30
CA SER A 201 -10.03 -0.23 -13.44
C SER A 201 -11.40 0.36 -13.18
N PHE A 202 -11.53 1.64 -13.40
CA PHE A 202 -12.78 2.39 -13.37
C PHE A 202 -13.40 2.37 -14.76
N ILE A 203 -14.64 1.90 -14.86
CA ILE A 203 -15.33 1.65 -16.14
C ILE A 203 -16.33 2.76 -16.41
N PHE A 204 -16.18 3.38 -17.54
CA PHE A 204 -17.06 4.45 -18.02
C PHE A 204 -17.87 3.96 -19.23
N ASP A 205 -19.08 4.48 -19.42
CA ASP A 205 -19.91 4.16 -20.58
C ASP A 205 -19.66 5.10 -21.78
N ASN A 206 -18.91 6.20 -21.58
CA ASN A 206 -18.61 7.19 -22.62
C ASN A 206 -17.09 7.38 -22.86
N ALA A 207 -16.24 6.63 -22.18
CA ALA A 207 -14.79 6.73 -22.29
C ALA A 207 -14.12 5.37 -22.07
N PRO A 208 -12.89 5.13 -22.57
CA PRO A 208 -12.12 3.94 -22.26
C PRO A 208 -11.90 3.79 -20.75
N PRO A 209 -11.82 2.56 -20.23
CA PRO A 209 -11.52 2.32 -18.83
C PRO A 209 -10.24 3.00 -18.36
N LEU A 210 -10.26 3.48 -17.12
CA LEU A 210 -9.11 4.10 -16.46
C LEU A 210 -8.53 3.12 -15.45
N SER A 211 -7.37 2.54 -15.74
CA SER A 211 -6.66 1.66 -14.82
C SER A 211 -5.76 2.45 -13.89
N ILE A 212 -5.78 2.12 -12.60
CA ILE A 212 -4.92 2.71 -11.59
C ILE A 212 -4.21 1.59 -10.81
N SER A 213 -2.89 1.58 -10.91
CA SER A 213 -2.00 0.64 -10.26
C SER A 213 -1.10 1.36 -9.26
N ILE A 214 -1.00 0.84 -8.04
CA ILE A 214 -0.14 1.37 -6.98
C ILE A 214 1.14 0.54 -6.98
N GLU A 215 2.25 1.14 -7.36
CA GLU A 215 3.48 0.42 -7.67
C GLU A 215 4.69 0.97 -6.90
N THR A 216 5.76 0.19 -6.88
CA THR A 216 7.11 0.69 -6.58
C THR A 216 7.60 1.55 -7.72
N ARG A 217 8.40 2.57 -7.43
CA ARG A 217 9.04 3.46 -8.40
C ARG A 217 10.55 3.16 -8.45
N PRO A 218 11.00 2.21 -9.29
CA PRO A 218 12.41 1.87 -9.41
C PRO A 218 13.18 2.88 -10.24
N GLU A 219 14.45 3.08 -9.89
CA GLU A 219 15.43 3.78 -10.71
C GLU A 219 15.93 2.90 -11.86
N VAL A 220 16.54 3.52 -12.88
CA VAL A 220 17.19 2.78 -13.98
C VAL A 220 18.24 1.83 -13.42
N GLY A 221 18.16 0.57 -13.82
CA GLY A 221 19.04 -0.50 -13.32
C GLY A 221 18.51 -1.24 -12.07
N GLU A 222 17.43 -0.77 -11.47
CA GLU A 222 16.81 -1.47 -10.35
C GLU A 222 15.73 -2.45 -10.81
N GLY A 223 15.65 -3.59 -10.10
CA GLY A 223 14.58 -4.57 -10.23
C GLY A 223 13.74 -4.63 -8.96
N PHE A 224 12.52 -5.12 -9.07
CA PHE A 224 11.68 -5.35 -7.88
C PHE A 224 12.30 -6.42 -6.98
N ALA A 225 12.46 -6.09 -5.71
CA ALA A 225 12.89 -7.02 -4.66
C ALA A 225 12.00 -6.82 -3.42
N PRO A 226 11.26 -7.88 -2.97
CA PRO A 226 10.36 -7.77 -1.83
C PRO A 226 11.02 -7.28 -0.55
N VAL A 227 12.25 -7.75 -0.27
CA VAL A 227 13.01 -7.31 0.92
C VAL A 227 13.40 -5.84 0.81
N ALA A 228 13.84 -5.39 -0.35
CA ALA A 228 14.20 -3.99 -0.61
C ALA A 228 13.04 -3.03 -0.34
N SER A 229 11.81 -3.43 -0.70
CA SER A 229 10.60 -2.63 -0.45
C SER A 229 10.22 -2.48 1.02
N MET A 230 10.94 -3.15 1.94
CA MET A 230 10.82 -2.94 3.39
C MET A 230 11.86 -1.94 3.95
N PHE A 231 12.80 -1.49 3.11
CA PHE A 231 13.97 -0.69 3.54
C PHE A 231 14.12 0.66 2.84
N LYS A 232 13.03 1.32 2.46
CA LYS A 232 13.05 2.63 1.78
C LYS A 232 13.82 2.65 0.43
N GLN A 233 13.93 1.49 -0.24
CA GLN A 233 14.58 1.39 -1.54
C GLN A 233 13.74 2.03 -2.64
N PHE A 234 12.41 1.89 -2.56
CA PHE A 234 11.51 2.35 -3.60
C PHE A 234 10.56 3.42 -3.09
N GLU A 235 10.40 4.48 -3.84
CA GLU A 235 9.27 5.38 -3.70
C GLU A 235 7.99 4.72 -4.20
N LEU A 236 6.87 5.28 -3.76
CA LEU A 236 5.53 4.94 -4.23
C LEU A 236 5.21 5.70 -5.52
N ILE A 237 4.48 5.07 -6.43
CA ILE A 237 3.88 5.74 -7.58
C ILE A 237 2.47 5.19 -7.84
N TYR A 238 1.57 6.05 -8.29
CA TYR A 238 0.35 5.65 -8.97
C TYR A 238 0.64 5.61 -10.47
N VAL A 239 0.50 4.45 -11.07
CA VAL A 239 0.51 4.34 -12.53
C VAL A 239 -0.94 4.40 -12.99
N VAL A 240 -1.31 5.53 -13.56
CA VAL A 240 -2.61 5.70 -14.22
C VAL A 240 -2.43 5.42 -15.70
N GLY A 241 -3.26 4.58 -16.28
CA GLY A 241 -3.04 4.21 -17.67
C GLY A 241 -4.22 3.53 -18.33
N ASP A 242 -4.04 3.25 -19.61
CA ASP A 242 -4.95 2.47 -20.42
C ASP A 242 -4.88 0.98 -20.06
N GLU A 243 -5.99 0.26 -20.12
CA GLU A 243 -6.00 -1.18 -19.87
C GLU A 243 -5.13 -1.95 -20.86
N ARG A 244 -5.11 -1.53 -22.11
CA ARG A 244 -4.24 -2.14 -23.13
C ARG A 244 -2.77 -2.09 -22.74
N ASP A 245 -2.33 -1.01 -22.08
CA ASP A 245 -0.99 -0.92 -21.51
C ASP A 245 -0.86 -1.74 -20.23
N LEU A 246 -1.63 -1.40 -19.17
CA LEU A 246 -1.43 -1.94 -17.84
C LEU A 246 -1.74 -3.44 -17.75
N VAL A 247 -2.77 -3.89 -18.44
CA VAL A 247 -3.13 -5.32 -18.52
C VAL A 247 -2.27 -6.02 -19.55
N GLY A 248 -2.14 -5.44 -20.77
CA GLY A 248 -1.43 -6.05 -21.88
C GLY A 248 0.04 -6.33 -21.56
N VAL A 249 0.75 -5.43 -20.87
CA VAL A 249 2.14 -5.70 -20.47
C VAL A 249 2.26 -6.93 -19.56
N ARG A 250 1.27 -7.19 -18.71
CA ARG A 250 1.26 -8.33 -17.79
C ARG A 250 0.89 -9.62 -18.50
N THR A 251 -0.20 -9.61 -19.25
CA THR A 251 -0.74 -10.81 -19.92
C THR A 251 0.06 -11.25 -21.13
N ASN A 252 0.46 -10.30 -22.01
CA ASN A 252 1.03 -10.59 -23.32
C ASN A 252 2.56 -10.64 -23.27
N HIS A 253 3.21 -9.71 -22.56
CA HIS A 253 4.67 -9.56 -22.59
C HIS A 253 5.38 -10.17 -21.38
N ARG A 254 4.80 -10.06 -20.16
CA ARG A 254 5.35 -10.71 -18.95
C ARG A 254 4.80 -12.11 -18.75
N ARG A 255 3.68 -12.44 -19.40
CA ARG A 255 2.96 -13.73 -19.30
C ARG A 255 2.58 -14.08 -17.86
N GLU A 256 2.25 -13.08 -17.08
CA GLU A 256 1.76 -13.21 -15.71
C GLU A 256 0.31 -13.71 -15.75
N PRO A 257 -0.05 -14.80 -15.06
CA PRO A 257 -1.46 -15.17 -14.89
C PRO A 257 -2.23 -14.02 -14.27
N THR A 258 -3.15 -13.41 -15.02
CA THR A 258 -3.90 -12.22 -14.63
C THR A 258 -5.39 -12.53 -14.61
N TYR A 259 -6.00 -12.22 -13.47
CA TYR A 259 -7.42 -12.46 -13.20
C TYR A 259 -8.15 -11.14 -13.09
N LEU A 260 -9.32 -11.07 -13.73
CA LEU A 260 -10.22 -9.92 -13.73
C LEU A 260 -11.52 -10.26 -13.00
N TYR A 261 -11.89 -9.45 -12.04
CA TYR A 261 -13.13 -9.58 -11.27
C TYR A 261 -13.93 -8.28 -11.28
N ARG A 262 -15.19 -8.33 -11.73
CA ARG A 262 -16.13 -7.23 -11.55
C ARG A 262 -16.48 -7.13 -10.05
N LEU A 263 -16.30 -5.95 -9.45
CA LEU A 263 -16.70 -5.72 -8.06
C LEU A 263 -18.21 -5.48 -7.94
N ASN A 264 -18.80 -6.13 -6.95
CA ASN A 264 -20.18 -5.89 -6.53
C ASN A 264 -20.24 -4.58 -5.72
N THR A 265 -20.30 -3.46 -6.45
CA THR A 265 -20.31 -2.12 -5.88
C THR A 265 -21.20 -1.20 -6.72
N SER A 266 -21.86 -0.22 -6.09
CA SER A 266 -22.66 0.76 -6.79
C SER A 266 -21.77 1.75 -7.58
N ALA A 267 -22.33 2.38 -8.61
CA ALA A 267 -21.64 3.44 -9.34
C ALA A 267 -21.24 4.61 -8.42
N ASP A 268 -22.08 4.94 -7.44
CA ASP A 268 -21.79 6.00 -6.45
C ASP A 268 -20.63 5.63 -5.53
N ASP A 269 -20.53 4.36 -5.09
CA ASP A 269 -19.39 3.90 -4.30
C ASP A 269 -18.10 3.91 -5.14
N ALA A 270 -18.19 3.50 -6.40
CA ALA A 270 -17.07 3.54 -7.33
C ALA A 270 -16.59 4.99 -7.58
N ARG A 271 -17.53 5.95 -7.72
CA ARG A 271 -17.20 7.40 -7.84
C ARG A 271 -16.50 7.92 -6.59
N ARG A 272 -17.02 7.60 -5.39
CA ARG A 272 -16.37 7.99 -4.14
C ARG A 272 -14.95 7.42 -4.05
N LEU A 273 -14.77 6.17 -4.43
CA LEU A 273 -13.46 5.55 -4.45
C LEU A 273 -12.51 6.23 -5.46
N LEU A 274 -13.00 6.54 -6.66
CA LEU A 274 -12.21 7.27 -7.67
C LEU A 274 -11.74 8.61 -7.12
N LEU A 275 -12.63 9.39 -6.49
CA LEU A 275 -12.27 10.69 -5.90
C LEU A 275 -11.17 10.55 -4.84
N VAL A 276 -11.24 9.53 -3.97
CA VAL A 276 -10.16 9.25 -3.01
C VAL A 276 -8.84 8.93 -3.74
N TYR A 277 -8.87 8.14 -4.83
CA TYR A 277 -7.66 7.88 -5.62
C TYR A 277 -7.08 9.15 -6.23
N LEU A 278 -7.93 10.02 -6.79
CA LEU A 278 -7.49 11.27 -7.42
C LEU A 278 -6.85 12.24 -6.42
N GLU A 279 -7.43 12.35 -5.22
CA GLU A 279 -6.86 13.12 -4.11
C GLU A 279 -5.47 12.57 -3.72
N ARG A 280 -5.37 11.25 -3.52
CA ARG A 280 -4.10 10.60 -3.17
C ARG A 280 -3.04 10.69 -4.26
N ILE A 281 -3.44 10.66 -5.53
CA ILE A 281 -2.54 10.89 -6.68
C ILE A 281 -1.93 12.30 -6.60
N ASN A 282 -2.75 13.31 -6.34
CA ASN A 282 -2.28 14.70 -6.22
C ASN A 282 -1.39 14.90 -4.99
N GLU A 283 -1.77 14.36 -3.84
CA GLU A 283 -0.96 14.43 -2.61
C GLU A 283 0.42 13.78 -2.83
N LEU A 284 0.46 12.59 -3.45
CA LEU A 284 1.72 11.93 -3.76
C LEU A 284 2.56 12.72 -4.77
N ALA A 285 1.91 13.37 -5.76
CA ALA A 285 2.62 14.19 -6.73
C ALA A 285 3.21 15.47 -6.10
N ASP A 286 2.64 15.95 -5.00
CA ASP A 286 3.17 17.09 -4.22
C ASP A 286 4.20 16.66 -3.18
N GLN A 287 4.00 15.48 -2.56
CA GLN A 287 4.89 14.97 -1.53
C GLN A 287 5.22 13.50 -1.77
N ALA A 288 6.49 13.20 -2.06
CA ALA A 288 6.97 11.84 -2.26
C ALA A 288 6.76 10.99 -1.00
N GLU A 289 6.44 9.71 -1.20
CA GLU A 289 6.32 8.70 -0.16
C GLU A 289 7.09 7.44 -0.53
N PHE A 290 7.57 6.68 0.48
CA PHE A 290 8.11 5.35 0.23
C PHE A 290 7.02 4.30 0.09
N TYR A 291 7.19 3.42 -0.88
CA TYR A 291 6.47 2.15 -0.92
C TYR A 291 6.98 1.25 0.22
N HIS A 292 6.08 0.58 0.90
CA HIS A 292 6.44 -0.39 1.93
C HIS A 292 5.53 -1.61 1.87
N LEU A 293 6.13 -2.79 1.65
CA LEU A 293 5.41 -4.03 1.38
C LEU A 293 4.29 -4.35 2.38
N LEU A 294 4.50 -4.10 3.66
CA LEU A 294 3.55 -4.45 4.72
C LEU A 294 2.58 -3.33 5.10
N THR A 295 2.94 -2.07 4.86
CA THR A 295 2.17 -0.93 5.38
C THR A 295 1.73 0.06 4.32
N ASN A 296 2.35 0.09 3.14
CA ASN A 296 2.06 1.04 2.07
C ASN A 296 2.19 0.36 0.70
N SER A 297 1.55 -0.82 0.55
CA SER A 297 1.55 -1.64 -0.67
C SER A 297 0.26 -1.47 -1.48
N CYS A 298 0.24 -2.03 -2.69
CA CYS A 298 -0.92 -1.95 -3.58
C CYS A 298 -2.24 -2.34 -2.88
N THR A 299 -2.33 -3.54 -2.34
CA THR A 299 -3.58 -4.05 -1.73
C THR A 299 -3.92 -3.33 -0.43
N ILE A 300 -2.94 -2.99 0.40
CA ILE A 300 -3.17 -2.26 1.65
C ILE A 300 -3.79 -0.88 1.37
N ASN A 301 -3.28 -0.18 0.35
CA ASN A 301 -3.82 1.11 -0.04
C ASN A 301 -5.21 1.00 -0.67
N ILE A 302 -5.46 -0.02 -1.52
CA ILE A 302 -6.81 -0.27 -2.05
C ILE A 302 -7.82 -0.43 -0.91
N VAL A 303 -7.50 -1.21 0.14
CA VAL A 303 -8.37 -1.38 1.31
C VAL A 303 -8.55 -0.07 2.09
N ARG A 304 -7.49 0.71 2.28
CA ARG A 304 -7.57 2.03 2.94
C ARG A 304 -8.49 2.97 2.18
N TYR A 305 -8.35 3.05 0.87
CA TYR A 305 -9.14 3.96 0.03
C TYR A 305 -10.60 3.51 -0.04
N ALA A 306 -10.85 2.21 -0.12
CA ALA A 306 -12.20 1.69 -0.01
C ALA A 306 -12.85 2.05 1.34
N ASN A 307 -12.09 2.02 2.45
CA ASN A 307 -12.59 2.45 3.75
C ASN A 307 -12.81 3.97 3.82
N ALA A 308 -11.91 4.78 3.24
CA ALA A 308 -12.08 6.23 3.14
C ALA A 308 -13.32 6.60 2.29
N ALA A 309 -13.63 5.80 1.27
CA ALA A 309 -14.82 5.94 0.44
C ALA A 309 -16.13 5.43 1.11
N GLY A 310 -16.09 5.07 2.39
CA GLY A 310 -17.27 4.68 3.16
C GLY A 310 -17.47 3.18 3.33
N ARG A 311 -16.49 2.34 2.96
CA ARG A 311 -16.54 0.89 3.18
C ARG A 311 -15.82 0.51 4.46
N GLU A 312 -16.49 -0.11 5.39
CA GLU A 312 -15.86 -0.67 6.59
C GLU A 312 -15.23 -2.04 6.29
N GLY A 313 -13.91 -2.12 6.37
CA GLY A 313 -13.15 -3.36 6.21
C GLY A 313 -11.91 -3.37 7.08
N ARG A 314 -11.68 -4.47 7.82
CA ARG A 314 -10.44 -4.65 8.60
C ARG A 314 -9.33 -5.21 7.71
N ILE A 315 -8.12 -4.67 7.84
CA ILE A 315 -6.93 -5.24 7.22
C ILE A 315 -6.67 -6.60 7.84
N ASN A 316 -6.45 -7.63 7.03
CA ASN A 316 -6.11 -8.97 7.44
C ASN A 316 -4.91 -9.53 6.64
N ILE A 317 -4.45 -10.72 6.99
CA ILE A 317 -3.28 -11.35 6.38
C ILE A 317 -3.42 -11.57 4.86
N ARG A 318 -4.65 -11.74 4.33
CA ARG A 318 -4.88 -11.92 2.88
C ARG A 318 -4.67 -10.64 2.07
N HIS A 319 -4.68 -9.48 2.72
CA HIS A 319 -4.32 -8.22 2.07
C HIS A 319 -2.81 -8.04 1.98
N ILE A 320 -2.04 -8.67 2.87
CA ILE A 320 -0.57 -8.72 2.82
C ILE A 320 -0.14 -9.80 1.83
N LEU A 321 -0.75 -11.00 1.91
CA LEU A 321 -0.61 -12.08 0.95
C LEU A 321 -1.62 -11.85 -0.18
N ASN A 322 -1.38 -10.85 -0.98
CA ASN A 322 -2.34 -10.25 -1.91
C ASN A 322 -2.73 -11.15 -3.09
N GLY A 323 -1.99 -12.23 -3.35
CA GLY A 323 -2.44 -13.31 -4.22
C GLY A 323 -3.63 -14.10 -3.67
N LEU A 324 -4.06 -13.86 -2.41
CA LEU A 324 -5.28 -14.40 -1.82
C LEU A 324 -6.44 -13.37 -1.79
N ALA A 325 -6.27 -12.23 -2.43
CA ALA A 325 -7.24 -11.14 -2.41
C ALA A 325 -8.57 -11.55 -3.10
N ASP A 326 -8.51 -12.31 -4.18
CA ASP A 326 -9.66 -12.85 -4.89
C ASP A 326 -10.53 -13.74 -3.98
N SER A 327 -9.90 -14.66 -3.24
CA SER A 327 -10.61 -15.52 -2.29
C SER A 327 -11.22 -14.74 -1.13
N TYR A 328 -10.60 -13.63 -0.72
CA TYR A 328 -11.16 -12.71 0.26
C TYR A 328 -12.39 -11.98 -0.30
N LEU A 329 -12.29 -11.44 -1.51
CA LEU A 329 -13.39 -10.74 -2.18
C LEU A 329 -14.59 -11.67 -2.38
N TYR A 330 -14.35 -12.92 -2.81
CA TYR A 330 -15.39 -13.93 -2.97
C TYR A 330 -16.10 -14.24 -1.64
N ARG A 331 -15.36 -14.57 -0.58
CA ARG A 331 -15.93 -14.89 0.73
C ARG A 331 -16.67 -13.73 1.38
N SER A 332 -16.34 -12.50 1.03
CA SER A 332 -16.99 -11.29 1.52
C SER A 332 -18.14 -10.81 0.61
N GLY A 333 -18.51 -11.57 -0.44
CA GLY A 333 -19.58 -11.22 -1.37
C GLY A 333 -19.28 -9.97 -2.20
N ARG A 334 -18.01 -9.63 -2.37
CA ARG A 334 -17.59 -8.41 -3.10
C ARG A 334 -17.35 -8.63 -4.59
N ILE A 335 -17.35 -9.87 -5.01
CA ILE A 335 -17.39 -10.32 -6.40
C ILE A 335 -18.51 -11.34 -6.55
N ASP A 336 -18.78 -11.77 -7.76
CA ASP A 336 -19.84 -12.75 -8.04
C ASP A 336 -19.65 -14.02 -7.18
N THR A 337 -20.72 -14.44 -6.51
CA THR A 337 -20.80 -15.66 -5.69
C THR A 337 -21.83 -16.65 -6.22
N THR A 338 -22.39 -16.42 -7.40
CA THR A 338 -23.37 -17.32 -8.05
C THR A 338 -22.70 -18.59 -8.58
N LEU A 339 -21.41 -18.52 -8.88
CA LEU A 339 -20.58 -19.65 -9.29
C LEU A 339 -19.69 -20.12 -8.13
N PRO A 340 -19.32 -21.41 -8.08
CA PRO A 340 -18.25 -21.86 -7.19
C PRO A 340 -16.95 -21.09 -7.45
N PHE A 341 -16.15 -20.82 -6.41
CA PHE A 341 -14.96 -19.99 -6.53
C PHE A 341 -13.96 -20.44 -7.61
N ASP A 342 -13.73 -21.74 -7.71
CA ASP A 342 -12.79 -22.29 -8.71
C ASP A 342 -13.29 -22.10 -10.14
N GLU A 343 -14.60 -22.15 -10.36
CA GLU A 343 -15.22 -21.88 -11.67
C GLU A 343 -15.13 -20.39 -11.99
N LEU A 344 -15.50 -19.52 -11.05
CA LEU A 344 -15.36 -18.08 -11.21
C LEU A 344 -13.91 -17.74 -11.54
N ARG A 345 -12.94 -18.28 -10.80
CA ARG A 345 -11.53 -18.03 -11.00
C ARG A 345 -11.04 -18.46 -12.38
N ARG A 346 -11.46 -19.62 -12.86
CA ARG A 346 -11.14 -20.07 -14.23
C ARG A 346 -11.65 -19.09 -15.29
N ARG A 347 -12.89 -18.62 -15.18
CA ARG A 347 -13.49 -17.65 -16.11
C ARG A 347 -12.84 -16.26 -16.00
N SER A 348 -12.30 -15.93 -14.84
CA SER A 348 -11.64 -14.66 -14.57
C SER A 348 -10.20 -14.59 -15.09
N LEU A 349 -9.60 -15.70 -15.52
CA LEU A 349 -8.27 -15.73 -16.14
C LEU A 349 -8.37 -15.17 -17.57
N ILE A 350 -7.78 -14.00 -17.79
CA ILE A 350 -7.97 -13.23 -19.03
C ILE A 350 -6.81 -13.32 -20.01
N ASN A 351 -5.76 -14.09 -19.73
CA ASN A 351 -4.55 -14.14 -20.57
C ASN A 351 -4.82 -14.48 -22.04
N GLU A 352 -5.62 -15.51 -22.33
CA GLU A 352 -5.92 -15.90 -23.70
C GLU A 352 -6.70 -14.80 -24.44
N ALA A 353 -7.72 -14.23 -23.77
CA ALA A 353 -8.52 -13.17 -24.35
C ALA A 353 -7.68 -11.90 -24.61
N ALA A 354 -6.79 -11.55 -23.68
CA ALA A 354 -5.89 -10.41 -23.82
C ALA A 354 -4.87 -10.59 -24.96
N GLN A 355 -4.30 -11.79 -25.09
CA GLN A 355 -3.38 -12.12 -26.18
C GLN A 355 -4.09 -12.12 -27.55
N ALA A 356 -5.31 -12.64 -27.62
CA ALA A 356 -6.13 -12.62 -28.84
C ALA A 356 -6.61 -11.21 -29.23
N ALA A 357 -6.64 -10.28 -28.23
CA ALA A 357 -7.03 -8.89 -28.43
C ALA A 357 -5.83 -7.94 -28.53
N ASP A 358 -4.62 -8.44 -28.70
CA ASP A 358 -3.42 -7.60 -28.76
C ASP A 358 -3.52 -6.58 -29.90
N GLY A 359 -3.32 -5.30 -29.58
CA GLY A 359 -3.46 -4.20 -30.53
C GLY A 359 -4.90 -3.88 -30.97
N ALA A 360 -5.91 -4.63 -30.51
CA ALA A 360 -7.30 -4.38 -30.90
C ALA A 360 -7.89 -3.15 -30.17
N PRO A 361 -8.71 -2.33 -30.85
CA PRO A 361 -9.35 -1.18 -30.24
C PRO A 361 -10.38 -1.54 -29.17
N ASP A 362 -10.97 -2.73 -29.25
CA ASP A 362 -11.96 -3.30 -28.34
C ASP A 362 -11.33 -4.24 -27.30
N PHE A 363 -10.04 -4.05 -27.00
CA PHE A 363 -9.28 -4.86 -26.02
C PHE A 363 -10.02 -5.00 -24.68
N SER A 364 -10.47 -3.88 -24.14
CA SER A 364 -11.16 -3.83 -22.83
C SER A 364 -12.47 -4.60 -22.80
N GLU A 365 -13.20 -4.68 -23.92
CA GLU A 365 -14.43 -5.46 -24.04
C GLU A 365 -14.11 -6.96 -24.13
N ARG A 366 -13.12 -7.33 -24.95
CA ARG A 366 -12.73 -8.72 -25.17
C ARG A 366 -12.22 -9.41 -23.92
N ILE A 367 -11.42 -8.75 -23.10
CA ILE A 367 -10.93 -9.34 -21.85
C ILE A 367 -12.03 -9.60 -20.82
N ARG A 368 -13.22 -9.00 -21.01
CA ARG A 368 -14.41 -9.19 -20.16
C ARG A 368 -15.40 -10.22 -20.71
N ALA A 369 -15.17 -10.77 -21.91
CA ALA A 369 -16.13 -11.63 -22.57
C ALA A 369 -16.46 -12.91 -21.77
N SER A 370 -15.52 -13.44 -20.99
CA SER A 370 -15.67 -14.64 -20.17
C SER A 370 -16.30 -14.39 -18.80
N LEU A 371 -16.45 -13.11 -18.40
CA LEU A 371 -17.05 -12.78 -17.10
C LEU A 371 -18.54 -13.14 -17.05
N PRO A 372 -19.07 -13.50 -15.88
CA PRO A 372 -20.50 -13.77 -15.70
C PRO A 372 -21.36 -12.59 -16.15
N THR A 373 -22.47 -12.89 -16.84
CA THR A 373 -23.34 -11.90 -17.52
C THR A 373 -24.08 -10.96 -16.56
N ILE A 374 -24.19 -11.32 -15.28
CA ILE A 374 -24.91 -10.55 -14.26
C ILE A 374 -24.29 -9.15 -14.03
N PHE A 375 -23.04 -8.95 -14.47
CA PHE A 375 -22.26 -7.74 -14.25
C PHE A 375 -21.69 -7.12 -15.54
N ARG A 376 -22.30 -7.42 -16.68
CA ARG A 376 -21.92 -6.79 -17.95
C ARG A 376 -22.51 -5.40 -18.09
#